data_8c2169df288d6239b5bbaa5c98485fb0
#
_entry.id   8c2169df288d6239b5bbaa5c98485fb0
#
_cell.length_a   1.000
_cell.length_b   1.000
_cell.length_c   1.000
_cell.angle_alpha   90.00
_cell.angle_beta   90.00
_cell.angle_gamma   90.00
#
_symmetry.space_group_name_H-M   'P 1'
#
loop_
_entity.id
_entity.type
_entity.pdbx_description
1 polymer ?
#
loop_
_entity_poly.entity_id
_entity_poly.type
_entity_poly.pdbx_seq_one_letter_code
_entity_poly.pdbx_strand_id
1 'polypeptide(L)'
;MAHGIGNSLRILAARSIFHKSLGRAARTILGAPFSPRSDRRLLIYYHPNAICWANIYPFFHHADALAQRHGTGVRALPIDRLIRGRERRAADIVLVQPWFTEDGNQVAAGIADHRSRFPQAKTVFVDSLANTDLRFGRHVAPHVDLYLKKALFRDRREFLKPRLGDTNLTDYYMRLYGIEEGAPVDWQVPQDLLGRLGLIQNFLMAPHMIAAFSGARPEFSARPVDLNARIATRGTPWYTAMREHAIQAARGLDGVTLSAEGRIPQNEFLAELHRSKLCWSPFGYGELCWRDIEAFMTGAVLVKPDMSHLETLPDLYRPGETYLPVRWDFSDLGDVVGSALADADLRRHIATNAFEACRNYIESQAFVSDTARTIL
;
A
#
# COMPACT_ATOMS: atom_id res chain seq x y z
N MET A 1 26.27 -8.75 21.24
CA MET A 1 26.33 -9.73 20.12
C MET A 1 25.10 -10.63 20.02
N ALA A 2 24.50 -11.12 21.10
CA ALA A 2 23.32 -12.00 21.02
C ALA A 2 22.01 -11.30 20.47
N HIS A 3 21.89 -9.98 20.57
CA HIS A 3 20.74 -9.23 20.01
C HIS A 3 20.73 -9.20 18.49
N GLY A 4 21.88 -9.11 17.82
CA GLY A 4 21.96 -9.03 16.36
C GLY A 4 21.54 -10.31 15.64
N ILE A 5 21.91 -11.49 16.16
CA ILE A 5 21.59 -12.77 15.52
C ILE A 5 20.08 -13.06 15.55
N GLY A 6 19.40 -12.79 16.68
CA GLY A 6 17.97 -13.02 16.81
C GLY A 6 17.13 -12.16 15.88
N ASN A 7 17.55 -10.94 15.60
CA ASN A 7 16.84 -10.02 14.70
C ASN A 7 17.12 -10.32 13.23
N SER A 8 18.33 -10.68 12.86
CA SER A 8 18.65 -11.15 11.50
C SER A 8 17.79 -12.37 11.12
N LEU A 9 17.59 -13.31 12.03
CA LEU A 9 16.69 -14.45 11.79
C LEU A 9 15.22 -14.02 11.61
N ARG A 10 14.75 -12.99 12.34
CA ARG A 10 13.38 -12.47 12.15
C ARG A 10 13.20 -11.76 10.84
N ILE A 11 14.18 -10.97 10.39
CA ILE A 11 14.15 -10.34 9.07
C ILE A 11 14.09 -11.39 7.97
N LEU A 12 14.91 -12.45 8.06
CA LEU A 12 14.87 -13.57 7.12
C LEU A 12 13.52 -14.30 7.16
N ALA A 13 12.98 -14.55 8.34
CA ALA A 13 11.66 -15.15 8.50
C ALA A 13 10.55 -14.25 7.89
N ALA A 14 10.61 -12.95 8.11
CA ALA A 14 9.67 -12.00 7.54
C ALA A 14 9.76 -11.94 6.00
N ARG A 15 10.95 -11.94 5.43
CA ARG A 15 11.16 -12.07 3.96
C ARG A 15 10.57 -13.38 3.43
N SER A 16 10.75 -14.49 4.13
CA SER A 16 10.26 -15.79 3.70
C SER A 16 8.74 -15.88 3.67
N ILE A 17 8.02 -15.15 4.52
CA ILE A 17 6.55 -15.04 4.45
C ILE A 17 6.13 -14.33 3.16
N PHE A 18 6.78 -13.25 2.81
CA PHE A 18 6.51 -12.52 1.57
C PHE A 18 6.70 -13.40 0.32
N HIS A 19 7.80 -14.16 0.30
CA HIS A 19 8.13 -15.07 -0.80
C HIS A 19 7.50 -16.46 -0.70
N LYS A 20 6.64 -16.70 0.32
CA LYS A 20 5.98 -17.99 0.61
C LYS A 20 6.96 -19.15 0.81
N SER A 21 8.21 -18.87 1.17
CA SER A 21 9.22 -19.84 1.53
C SER A 21 9.26 -20.06 3.06
N LEU A 22 9.71 -21.20 3.56
CA LEU A 22 9.88 -21.51 4.99
C LEU A 22 8.64 -21.27 5.90
N GLY A 23 7.42 -21.38 5.38
CA GLY A 23 6.17 -20.95 6.02
C GLY A 23 5.98 -21.29 7.50
N ARG A 24 6.17 -22.57 7.94
CA ARG A 24 5.98 -22.98 9.35
C ARG A 24 7.10 -22.44 10.24
N ALA A 25 8.36 -22.59 9.83
CA ALA A 25 9.53 -22.13 10.59
C ALA A 25 9.50 -20.60 10.77
N ALA A 26 9.18 -19.86 9.71
CA ALA A 26 9.03 -18.42 9.77
C ALA A 26 7.94 -17.99 10.78
N ARG A 27 6.79 -18.63 10.78
CA ARG A 27 5.71 -18.35 11.75
C ARG A 27 6.15 -18.61 13.19
N THR A 28 6.92 -19.66 13.44
CA THR A 28 7.46 -19.98 14.77
C THR A 28 8.43 -18.89 15.23
N ILE A 29 9.35 -18.44 14.37
CA ILE A 29 10.33 -17.40 14.69
C ILE A 29 9.64 -16.05 14.98
N LEU A 30 8.68 -15.64 14.12
CA LEU A 30 7.97 -14.37 14.29
C LEU A 30 7.02 -14.39 15.48
N GLY A 31 6.46 -15.55 15.82
CA GLY A 31 5.57 -15.76 16.94
C GLY A 31 6.28 -16.17 18.24
N ALA A 32 7.60 -16.14 18.33
CA ALA A 32 8.33 -16.46 19.57
C ALA A 32 7.90 -15.54 20.74
N PRO A 33 8.09 -15.93 22.01
CA PRO A 33 7.83 -15.07 23.16
C PRO A 33 8.55 -13.71 23.08
N PHE A 34 7.98 -12.69 23.69
CA PHE A 34 8.67 -11.40 23.84
C PHE A 34 9.93 -11.55 24.70
N SER A 35 10.93 -10.73 24.45
CA SER A 35 12.08 -10.61 25.33
C SER A 35 11.65 -9.99 26.68
N PRO A 36 12.14 -10.50 27.81
CA PRO A 36 11.94 -9.84 29.11
C PRO A 36 12.47 -8.38 29.16
N ARG A 37 13.37 -8.04 28.24
CA ARG A 37 13.97 -6.70 28.11
C ARG A 37 13.15 -5.75 27.22
N SER A 38 12.00 -6.18 26.70
CA SER A 38 11.13 -5.29 25.94
C SER A 38 10.29 -4.46 26.91
N ASP A 39 10.51 -3.15 26.91
CA ASP A 39 9.69 -2.21 27.71
C ASP A 39 8.27 -2.11 27.17
N ARG A 40 8.11 -2.28 25.85
CA ARG A 40 6.86 -2.28 25.13
C ARG A 40 6.73 -3.49 24.20
N ARG A 41 5.58 -4.14 24.22
CA ARG A 41 5.29 -5.36 23.45
C ARG A 41 4.27 -5.04 22.36
N LEU A 42 4.71 -5.09 21.09
CA LEU A 42 3.87 -4.93 19.91
C LEU A 42 3.56 -6.31 19.32
N LEU A 43 2.31 -6.73 19.37
CA LEU A 43 1.80 -7.97 18.78
C LEU A 43 1.00 -7.67 17.52
N ILE A 44 1.34 -8.32 16.41
CA ILE A 44 0.69 -8.14 15.12
C ILE A 44 -0.07 -9.41 14.75
N TYR A 45 -1.38 -9.33 14.58
CA TYR A 45 -2.19 -10.37 13.95
C TYR A 45 -2.31 -10.06 12.47
N TYR A 46 -1.70 -10.90 11.61
CA TYR A 46 -1.57 -10.62 10.18
C TYR A 46 -2.24 -11.67 9.31
N HIS A 47 -2.71 -11.25 8.13
CA HIS A 47 -3.05 -12.14 7.05
C HIS A 47 -1.84 -12.35 6.12
N PRO A 48 -1.53 -13.61 5.66
CA PRO A 48 -0.30 -13.92 4.92
C PRO A 48 -0.31 -13.50 3.45
N ASN A 49 -1.30 -12.73 2.99
CA ASN A 49 -1.32 -12.17 1.65
C ASN A 49 -0.16 -11.17 1.47
N ALA A 50 0.50 -11.16 0.30
CA ALA A 50 1.64 -10.29 0.04
C ALA A 50 1.33 -8.79 0.19
N ILE A 51 0.11 -8.37 -0.18
CA ILE A 51 -0.36 -6.98 -0.03
C ILE A 51 -0.41 -6.61 1.46
N CYS A 52 -1.02 -7.47 2.28
CA CYS A 52 -1.05 -7.31 3.73
C CYS A 52 0.36 -7.29 4.31
N TRP A 53 1.17 -8.26 3.91
CA TRP A 53 2.51 -8.42 4.47
C TRP A 53 3.44 -7.25 4.12
N ALA A 54 3.24 -6.56 3.00
CA ALA A 54 4.00 -5.35 2.67
C ALA A 54 3.87 -4.23 3.71
N ASN A 55 2.73 -4.13 4.40
CA ASN A 55 2.54 -3.19 5.50
C ASN A 55 3.13 -3.68 6.84
N ILE A 56 3.33 -4.98 7.00
CA ILE A 56 3.82 -5.60 8.24
C ILE A 56 5.34 -5.82 8.22
N TYR A 57 5.89 -6.11 7.05
CA TYR A 57 7.33 -6.36 6.90
C TYR A 57 8.23 -5.26 7.50
N PRO A 58 7.92 -3.97 7.36
CA PRO A 58 8.76 -2.89 7.89
C PRO A 58 8.98 -2.96 9.40
N PHE A 59 8.01 -3.46 10.17
CA PHE A 59 8.15 -3.64 11.62
C PHE A 59 9.28 -4.63 11.97
N PHE A 60 9.51 -5.62 11.11
CA PHE A 60 10.62 -6.58 11.28
C PHE A 60 11.91 -6.07 10.68
N HIS A 61 11.84 -5.35 9.56
CA HIS A 61 13.01 -4.72 8.95
C HIS A 61 13.66 -3.71 9.90
N HIS A 62 12.87 -2.94 10.62
CA HIS A 62 13.29 -1.93 11.59
C HIS A 62 13.19 -2.38 13.04
N ALA A 63 13.10 -3.70 13.32
CA ALA A 63 12.90 -4.20 14.67
C ALA A 63 14.02 -3.78 15.65
N ASP A 64 15.26 -3.69 15.17
CA ASP A 64 16.40 -3.20 15.99
C ASP A 64 16.23 -1.73 16.35
N ALA A 65 15.85 -0.87 15.40
CA ALA A 65 15.66 0.55 15.64
C ALA A 65 14.45 0.80 16.57
N LEU A 66 13.37 0.03 16.41
CA LEU A 66 12.20 0.08 17.31
C LEU A 66 12.56 -0.34 18.72
N ALA A 67 13.39 -1.37 18.88
CA ALA A 67 13.85 -1.83 20.20
C ALA A 67 14.81 -0.82 20.84
N GLN A 68 15.78 -0.28 20.09
CA GLN A 68 16.81 0.62 20.62
C GLN A 68 16.24 2.02 20.95
N ARG A 69 15.39 2.56 20.10
CA ARG A 69 14.87 3.94 20.26
C ARG A 69 13.60 4.02 21.13
N HIS A 70 12.80 2.94 21.15
CA HIS A 70 11.48 2.94 21.75
C HIS A 70 11.20 1.75 22.69
N GLY A 71 12.22 0.93 23.01
CA GLY A 71 12.06 -0.24 23.87
C GLY A 71 11.08 -1.30 23.33
N THR A 72 10.72 -1.22 22.03
CA THR A 72 9.60 -1.97 21.47
C THR A 72 10.03 -3.31 20.86
N GLY A 73 9.58 -4.40 21.46
CA GLY A 73 9.70 -5.75 20.88
C GLY A 73 8.53 -6.06 19.96
N VAL A 74 8.80 -6.58 18.75
CA VAL A 74 7.77 -6.89 17.75
C VAL A 74 7.60 -8.40 17.61
N ARG A 75 6.35 -8.87 17.59
CA ARG A 75 5.96 -10.25 17.30
C ARG A 75 4.78 -10.30 16.35
N ALA A 76 4.65 -11.38 15.59
CA ALA A 76 3.49 -11.55 14.71
C ALA A 76 2.94 -12.97 14.74
N LEU A 77 1.63 -13.05 14.68
CA LEU A 77 0.85 -14.28 14.64
C LEU A 77 -0.17 -14.23 13.50
N PRO A 78 -0.49 -15.36 12.86
CA PRO A 78 -1.58 -15.40 11.89
C PRO A 78 -2.90 -14.94 12.51
N ILE A 79 -3.71 -14.21 11.75
CA ILE A 79 -4.97 -13.60 12.22
C ILE A 79 -6.00 -14.64 12.68
N ASP A 80 -5.95 -15.86 12.16
CA ASP A 80 -6.83 -16.95 12.59
C ASP A 80 -6.67 -17.30 14.08
N ARG A 81 -5.52 -16.98 14.69
CA ARG A 81 -5.31 -17.10 16.14
C ARG A 81 -6.20 -16.15 16.94
N LEU A 82 -6.37 -14.93 16.45
CA LEU A 82 -7.27 -13.93 17.04
C LEU A 82 -8.73 -14.33 16.82
N ILE A 83 -9.13 -14.55 15.57
CA ILE A 83 -10.53 -14.85 15.19
C ILE A 83 -11.06 -16.11 15.92
N ARG A 84 -10.20 -17.12 16.13
CA ARG A 84 -10.60 -18.35 16.86
C ARG A 84 -10.46 -18.26 18.37
N GLY A 85 -10.10 -17.09 18.93
CA GLY A 85 -9.92 -16.89 20.37
C GLY A 85 -8.85 -17.80 21.01
N ARG A 86 -7.87 -18.27 20.21
CA ARG A 86 -6.85 -19.23 20.67
C ARG A 86 -5.61 -18.58 21.25
N GLU A 87 -5.46 -17.28 21.09
CA GLU A 87 -4.29 -16.56 21.56
C GLU A 87 -4.59 -15.86 22.89
N ARG A 88 -3.65 -15.98 23.83
CA ARG A 88 -3.76 -15.41 25.18
C ARG A 88 -2.54 -14.59 25.57
N ARG A 89 -1.79 -14.11 24.59
CA ARG A 89 -0.56 -13.37 24.81
C ARG A 89 -0.86 -11.92 25.14
N ALA A 90 -0.39 -11.48 26.31
CA ALA A 90 -0.42 -10.07 26.68
C ALA A 90 0.54 -9.26 25.79
N ALA A 91 0.05 -8.10 25.35
CA ALA A 91 0.83 -7.10 24.64
C ALA A 91 0.34 -5.71 25.05
N ASP A 92 1.20 -4.71 24.91
CA ASP A 92 0.84 -3.33 25.23
C ASP A 92 0.15 -2.66 24.03
N ILE A 93 0.50 -3.13 22.82
CA ILE A 93 -0.11 -2.70 21.56
C ILE A 93 -0.41 -3.93 20.71
N VAL A 94 -1.59 -3.95 20.13
CA VAL A 94 -2.06 -5.03 19.24
C VAL A 94 -2.44 -4.43 17.88
N LEU A 95 -1.76 -4.86 16.81
CA LEU A 95 -2.14 -4.56 15.44
C LEU A 95 -2.97 -5.72 14.89
N VAL A 96 -4.12 -5.42 14.29
CA VAL A 96 -4.98 -6.42 13.64
C VAL A 96 -5.13 -6.08 12.16
N GLN A 97 -4.68 -7.00 11.32
CA GLN A 97 -4.68 -6.83 9.86
C GLN A 97 -5.37 -8.00 9.18
N PRO A 98 -6.67 -7.89 8.84
CA PRO A 98 -7.39 -8.88 8.06
C PRO A 98 -7.15 -8.73 6.56
N TRP A 99 -7.65 -9.67 5.79
CA TRP A 99 -7.86 -9.58 4.36
C TRP A 99 -9.35 -9.42 4.04
N PHE A 100 -9.72 -9.04 2.82
CA PHE A 100 -11.12 -8.77 2.44
C PHE A 100 -12.04 -10.02 2.50
N THR A 101 -11.46 -11.21 2.56
CA THR A 101 -12.19 -12.47 2.70
C THR A 101 -12.58 -12.81 4.13
N GLU A 102 -12.01 -12.09 5.11
CA GLU A 102 -12.36 -12.29 6.51
C GLU A 102 -13.73 -11.64 6.82
N ASP A 103 -14.55 -12.35 7.58
CA ASP A 103 -15.84 -11.82 8.03
C ASP A 103 -15.62 -10.70 9.08
N GLY A 104 -16.17 -9.52 8.81
CA GLY A 104 -15.98 -8.34 9.67
C GLY A 104 -16.50 -8.53 11.09
N ASN A 105 -17.59 -9.30 11.28
CA ASN A 105 -18.14 -9.58 12.61
C ASN A 105 -17.22 -10.54 13.39
N GLN A 106 -16.64 -11.55 12.70
CA GLN A 106 -15.71 -12.47 13.34
C GLN A 106 -14.41 -11.76 13.74
N VAL A 107 -13.91 -10.86 12.90
CA VAL A 107 -12.74 -10.02 13.22
C VAL A 107 -13.04 -9.14 14.42
N ALA A 108 -14.19 -8.46 14.44
CA ALA A 108 -14.63 -7.61 15.55
C ALA A 108 -14.79 -8.40 16.85
N ALA A 109 -15.41 -9.58 16.80
CA ALA A 109 -15.55 -10.47 17.95
C ALA A 109 -14.20 -10.93 18.50
N GLY A 110 -13.24 -11.28 17.63
CA GLY A 110 -11.88 -11.62 18.04
C GLY A 110 -11.15 -10.45 18.71
N ILE A 111 -11.31 -9.23 18.21
CA ILE A 111 -10.76 -8.02 18.82
C ILE A 111 -11.41 -7.78 20.20
N ALA A 112 -12.74 -7.87 20.29
CA ALA A 112 -13.47 -7.69 21.54
C ALA A 112 -13.05 -8.71 22.60
N ASP A 113 -12.92 -10.00 22.26
CA ASP A 113 -12.44 -11.04 23.15
C ASP A 113 -11.00 -10.76 23.63
N HIS A 114 -10.09 -10.37 22.73
CA HIS A 114 -8.74 -9.98 23.12
C HIS A 114 -8.74 -8.78 24.08
N ARG A 115 -9.51 -7.74 23.75
CA ARG A 115 -9.63 -6.52 24.56
C ARG A 115 -10.24 -6.78 25.95
N SER A 116 -11.20 -7.69 26.06
CA SER A 116 -11.77 -8.07 27.35
C SER A 116 -10.75 -8.71 28.30
N ARG A 117 -9.79 -9.43 27.75
CA ARG A 117 -8.69 -10.07 28.50
C ARG A 117 -7.54 -9.12 28.81
N PHE A 118 -7.31 -8.15 27.94
CA PHE A 118 -6.20 -7.21 28.01
C PHE A 118 -6.70 -5.76 27.80
N PRO A 119 -7.51 -5.23 28.74
CA PRO A 119 -8.20 -3.95 28.55
C PRO A 119 -7.26 -2.74 28.44
N GLN A 120 -6.01 -2.87 28.87
CA GLN A 120 -5.00 -1.80 28.77
C GLN A 120 -4.25 -1.80 27.42
N ALA A 121 -4.43 -2.83 26.58
CA ALA A 121 -3.76 -2.90 25.32
C ALA A 121 -4.36 -1.91 24.31
N LYS A 122 -3.52 -1.04 23.71
CA LYS A 122 -3.91 -0.21 22.58
C LYS A 122 -4.19 -1.10 21.37
N THR A 123 -5.37 -1.02 20.82
CA THR A 123 -5.79 -1.82 19.67
C THR A 123 -5.80 -0.98 18.40
N VAL A 124 -4.99 -1.38 17.43
CA VAL A 124 -4.81 -0.69 16.14
C VAL A 124 -5.29 -1.60 15.02
N PHE A 125 -6.25 -1.15 14.25
CA PHE A 125 -6.70 -1.85 13.05
C PHE A 125 -5.89 -1.38 11.84
N VAL A 126 -5.39 -2.31 11.03
CA VAL A 126 -4.60 -2.03 9.82
C VAL A 126 -5.36 -2.52 8.60
N ASP A 127 -5.97 -1.58 7.89
CA ASP A 127 -6.66 -1.84 6.64
C ASP A 127 -5.70 -1.73 5.46
N SER A 128 -5.20 -2.87 5.01
CA SER A 128 -4.26 -2.99 3.88
C SER A 128 -4.95 -3.13 2.53
N LEU A 129 -6.27 -3.03 2.47
CA LEU A 129 -7.02 -3.22 1.23
C LEU A 129 -6.67 -2.14 0.19
N ALA A 130 -6.90 -2.46 -1.07
CA ALA A 130 -6.60 -1.52 -2.16
C ALA A 130 -7.56 -0.34 -2.15
N ASN A 131 -8.83 -0.61 -1.89
CA ASN A 131 -9.93 0.34 -1.95
C ASN A 131 -9.80 1.43 -0.88
N THR A 132 -10.03 2.69 -1.26
CA THR A 132 -10.12 3.81 -0.32
C THR A 132 -11.55 3.90 0.22
N ASP A 133 -11.88 2.96 1.11
CA ASP A 133 -13.13 2.89 1.88
C ASP A 133 -12.81 2.42 3.31
N LEU A 134 -13.81 2.37 4.15
CA LEU A 134 -13.71 1.90 5.55
C LEU A 134 -14.62 0.69 5.80
N ARG A 135 -14.62 -0.29 4.87
CA ARG A 135 -15.55 -1.44 4.88
C ARG A 135 -15.58 -2.26 6.17
N PHE A 136 -14.49 -2.30 6.91
CA PHE A 136 -14.48 -2.89 8.25
C PHE A 136 -14.92 -1.91 9.36
N GLY A 137 -15.00 -0.61 9.04
CA GLY A 137 -15.21 0.45 10.03
C GLY A 137 -16.40 0.21 10.93
N ARG A 138 -17.58 -0.09 10.36
CA ARG A 138 -18.81 -0.35 11.13
C ARG A 138 -18.71 -1.52 12.12
N HIS A 139 -17.87 -2.53 11.79
CA HIS A 139 -17.71 -3.71 12.62
C HIS A 139 -16.70 -3.48 13.74
N VAL A 140 -15.57 -2.84 13.43
CA VAL A 140 -14.43 -2.77 14.34
C VAL A 140 -14.36 -1.47 15.15
N ALA A 141 -15.04 -0.40 14.72
CA ALA A 141 -14.97 0.91 15.38
C ALA A 141 -15.19 0.87 16.91
N PRO A 142 -16.14 0.07 17.48
CA PRO A 142 -16.33 0.00 18.94
C PRO A 142 -15.14 -0.61 19.69
N HIS A 143 -14.24 -1.29 19.00
CA HIS A 143 -13.21 -2.14 19.60
C HIS A 143 -11.79 -1.68 19.32
N VAL A 144 -11.58 -0.60 18.56
CA VAL A 144 -10.24 -0.13 18.16
C VAL A 144 -10.00 1.31 18.60
N ASP A 145 -8.77 1.58 18.96
CA ASP A 145 -8.33 2.91 19.36
C ASP A 145 -7.83 3.72 18.14
N LEU A 146 -7.42 3.02 17.09
CA LEU A 146 -6.90 3.62 15.86
C LEU A 146 -7.23 2.73 14.65
N TYR A 147 -7.58 3.34 13.51
CA TYR A 147 -7.82 2.69 12.23
C TYR A 147 -6.86 3.24 11.17
N LEU A 148 -5.96 2.41 10.67
CA LEU A 148 -4.90 2.81 9.74
C LEU A 148 -5.17 2.34 8.32
N LYS A 149 -4.95 3.22 7.34
CA LYS A 149 -5.00 2.91 5.90
C LYS A 149 -3.75 3.42 5.17
N LYS A 150 -3.48 2.86 3.99
CA LYS A 150 -2.40 3.30 3.10
C LYS A 150 -2.68 4.66 2.44
N ALA A 151 -3.95 4.98 2.27
CA ALA A 151 -4.44 6.25 1.74
C ALA A 151 -5.71 6.66 2.46
N LEU A 152 -5.87 7.94 2.67
CA LEU A 152 -7.08 8.54 3.26
C LEU A 152 -7.50 9.72 2.40
N PHE A 153 -8.81 9.94 2.26
CA PHE A 153 -9.29 11.20 1.67
C PHE A 153 -8.80 12.39 2.49
N ARG A 154 -8.31 13.45 1.84
CA ARG A 154 -7.95 14.71 2.54
C ARG A 154 -9.16 15.30 3.26
N ASP A 155 -10.32 15.33 2.61
CA ASP A 155 -11.59 15.58 3.28
C ASP A 155 -12.18 14.28 3.82
N ARG A 156 -12.05 14.07 5.13
CA ARG A 156 -12.55 12.86 5.80
C ARG A 156 -14.05 12.66 5.67
N ARG A 157 -14.82 13.72 5.37
CA ARG A 157 -16.27 13.63 5.16
C ARG A 157 -16.63 12.81 3.92
N GLU A 158 -15.70 12.64 2.98
CA GLU A 158 -15.86 11.76 1.82
C GLU A 158 -16.14 10.30 2.22
N PHE A 159 -15.68 9.86 3.39
CA PHE A 159 -15.98 8.52 3.92
C PHE A 159 -17.43 8.36 4.40
N LEU A 160 -18.17 9.45 4.56
CA LEU A 160 -19.58 9.42 4.99
C LEU A 160 -20.54 9.46 3.82
N LYS A 161 -20.07 9.67 2.60
CA LYS A 161 -20.92 9.77 1.40
C LYS A 161 -21.30 8.38 0.90
N PRO A 162 -22.58 8.11 0.65
CA PRO A 162 -22.98 6.91 -0.05
C PRO A 162 -22.40 6.92 -1.48
N ARG A 163 -21.97 5.77 -1.96
CA ARG A 163 -21.37 5.59 -3.28
C ARG A 163 -22.13 4.57 -4.08
N LEU A 164 -22.21 4.77 -5.39
CA LEU A 164 -22.64 3.71 -6.30
C LEU A 164 -21.52 2.65 -6.31
N GLY A 165 -21.86 1.40 -5.98
CA GLY A 165 -20.85 0.39 -5.70
C GLY A 165 -20.10 0.64 -4.40
N ASP A 166 -18.84 0.21 -4.31
CA ASP A 166 -18.13 0.09 -3.03
C ASP A 166 -17.09 1.21 -2.75
N THR A 167 -16.77 2.07 -3.73
CA THR A 167 -15.77 3.13 -3.56
C THR A 167 -16.07 4.36 -4.41
N ASN A 168 -15.30 5.45 -4.18
CA ASN A 168 -15.29 6.62 -5.04
C ASN A 168 -14.91 6.28 -6.49
N LEU A 169 -14.00 5.33 -6.71
CA LEU A 169 -13.61 4.89 -8.06
C LEU A 169 -14.77 4.16 -8.74
N THR A 170 -15.41 3.25 -8.02
CA THR A 170 -16.58 2.53 -8.52
C THR A 170 -17.68 3.52 -8.88
N ASP A 171 -18.02 4.44 -7.98
CA ASP A 171 -19.03 5.47 -8.21
C ASP A 171 -18.73 6.32 -9.45
N TYR A 172 -17.48 6.80 -9.56
CA TYR A 172 -17.06 7.64 -10.68
C TYR A 172 -17.13 6.91 -12.01
N TYR A 173 -16.50 5.73 -12.11
CA TYR A 173 -16.38 5.01 -13.38
C TYR A 173 -17.69 4.33 -13.81
N MET A 174 -18.52 3.87 -12.86
CA MET A 174 -19.86 3.36 -13.20
C MET A 174 -20.72 4.47 -13.82
N ARG A 175 -20.70 5.69 -13.25
CA ARG A 175 -21.41 6.84 -13.83
C ARG A 175 -20.83 7.26 -15.18
N LEU A 176 -19.50 7.31 -15.29
CA LEU A 176 -18.82 7.70 -16.53
C LEU A 176 -19.18 6.79 -17.71
N TYR A 177 -19.28 5.48 -17.45
CA TYR A 177 -19.54 4.47 -18.49
C TYR A 177 -20.98 4.00 -18.56
N GLY A 178 -21.89 4.57 -17.78
CA GLY A 178 -23.30 4.18 -17.76
C GLY A 178 -23.50 2.71 -17.32
N ILE A 179 -22.69 2.22 -16.39
CA ILE A 179 -22.79 0.85 -15.87
C ILE A 179 -23.78 0.85 -14.72
N GLU A 180 -24.90 0.14 -14.89
CA GLU A 180 -25.98 0.06 -13.91
C GLU A 180 -25.83 -1.05 -12.88
N GLU A 181 -24.65 -1.65 -12.74
CA GLU A 181 -24.42 -2.72 -11.79
C GLU A 181 -24.16 -2.17 -10.37
N GLY A 182 -25.02 -2.57 -9.47
CA GLY A 182 -24.85 -2.33 -8.03
C GLY A 182 -25.77 -1.26 -7.46
N ALA A 183 -26.27 -1.55 -6.26
CA ALA A 183 -26.98 -0.57 -5.45
C ALA A 183 -25.97 0.42 -4.82
N PRO A 184 -26.42 1.61 -4.42
CA PRO A 184 -25.62 2.46 -3.55
C PRO A 184 -25.22 1.71 -2.29
N VAL A 185 -23.93 1.71 -1.99
CA VAL A 185 -23.41 1.11 -0.76
C VAL A 185 -23.20 2.21 0.26
N ASP A 186 -23.97 2.10 1.33
CA ASP A 186 -23.77 2.90 2.54
C ASP A 186 -22.94 2.07 3.52
N TRP A 187 -21.69 2.47 3.72
CA TRP A 187 -20.81 1.79 4.67
C TRP A 187 -21.16 2.10 6.12
N GLN A 188 -22.02 3.10 6.38
CA GLN A 188 -22.44 3.53 7.71
C GLN A 188 -21.25 3.65 8.68
N VAL A 189 -20.22 4.34 8.25
CA VAL A 189 -19.02 4.56 9.05
C VAL A 189 -19.40 5.40 10.28
N PRO A 190 -19.12 4.93 11.50
CA PRO A 190 -19.36 5.74 12.68
C PRO A 190 -18.58 7.05 12.61
N GLN A 191 -19.24 8.19 12.83
CA GLN A 191 -18.62 9.50 12.68
C GLN A 191 -17.42 9.69 13.62
N ASP A 192 -17.45 9.11 14.80
CA ASP A 192 -16.35 9.14 15.77
C ASP A 192 -15.11 8.37 15.27
N LEU A 193 -15.25 7.43 14.32
CA LEU A 193 -14.13 6.74 13.71
C LEU A 193 -13.25 7.70 12.90
N LEU A 194 -13.82 8.77 12.31
CA LEU A 194 -13.06 9.72 11.49
C LEU A 194 -11.91 10.37 12.28
N GLY A 195 -12.12 10.65 13.57
CA GLY A 195 -11.08 11.20 14.46
C GLY A 195 -9.99 10.18 14.85
N ARG A 196 -10.20 8.90 14.55
CA ARG A 196 -9.27 7.80 14.85
C ARG A 196 -8.61 7.23 13.59
N LEU A 197 -8.80 7.88 12.42
CA LEU A 197 -8.12 7.50 11.19
C LEU A 197 -6.68 7.96 11.18
N GLY A 198 -5.78 7.09 10.70
CA GLY A 198 -4.38 7.42 10.51
C GLY A 198 -3.80 6.74 9.27
N LEU A 199 -2.64 7.21 8.83
CA LEU A 199 -1.92 6.61 7.73
C LEU A 199 -0.95 5.53 8.22
N ILE A 200 -0.86 4.45 7.45
CA ILE A 200 0.24 3.48 7.50
C ILE A 200 0.97 3.53 6.15
N GLN A 201 2.25 3.18 6.15
CA GLN A 201 3.06 3.20 4.93
C GLN A 201 2.43 2.36 3.80
N ASN A 202 2.63 2.84 2.58
CA ASN A 202 2.21 2.15 1.35
C ASN A 202 3.16 0.98 0.99
N PHE A 203 3.21 0.57 -0.28
CA PHE A 203 4.01 -0.57 -0.77
C PHE A 203 5.53 -0.33 -0.77
N LEU A 204 5.98 0.91 -0.59
CA LEU A 204 7.40 1.29 -0.68
C LEU A 204 8.32 0.42 0.21
N MET A 205 7.82 -0.01 1.36
CA MET A 205 8.60 -0.79 2.32
C MET A 205 8.52 -2.31 2.09
N ALA A 206 8.05 -2.77 0.94
CA ALA A 206 8.14 -4.19 0.58
C ALA A 206 9.61 -4.61 0.41
N PRO A 207 9.97 -5.88 0.70
CA PRO A 207 11.37 -6.32 0.73
C PRO A 207 12.18 -6.01 -0.52
N HIS A 208 11.59 -6.19 -1.70
CA HIS A 208 12.25 -5.95 -2.99
C HIS A 208 12.37 -4.46 -3.32
N MET A 209 11.43 -3.62 -2.88
CA MET A 209 11.48 -2.17 -3.07
C MET A 209 12.61 -1.54 -2.23
N ILE A 210 12.73 -1.92 -0.97
CA ILE A 210 13.85 -1.44 -0.12
C ILE A 210 15.19 -1.73 -0.77
N ALA A 211 15.39 -2.95 -1.30
CA ALA A 211 16.64 -3.33 -1.94
C ALA A 211 16.93 -2.49 -3.20
N ALA A 212 15.90 -2.19 -3.99
CA ALA A 212 16.05 -1.42 -5.21
C ALA A 212 16.43 0.05 -4.95
N PHE A 213 15.75 0.71 -4.01
CA PHE A 213 16.05 2.11 -3.68
C PHE A 213 17.36 2.29 -2.90
N SER A 214 17.91 1.25 -2.29
CA SER A 214 19.24 1.28 -1.68
C SER A 214 20.37 1.11 -2.70
N GLY A 215 20.05 0.82 -3.97
CA GLY A 215 20.99 0.67 -5.08
C GLY A 215 21.34 1.99 -5.77
N ALA A 216 22.00 1.87 -6.95
CA ALA A 216 22.28 3.02 -7.80
C ALA A 216 21.01 3.68 -8.36
N ARG A 217 21.09 4.98 -8.61
CA ARG A 217 20.02 5.69 -9.33
C ARG A 217 19.83 5.10 -10.73
N PRO A 218 18.58 5.05 -11.22
CA PRO A 218 18.34 4.63 -12.60
C PRO A 218 19.01 5.57 -13.59
N GLU A 219 19.55 5.01 -14.66
CA GLU A 219 20.04 5.81 -15.80
C GLU A 219 18.86 6.32 -16.66
N PHE A 220 19.02 7.53 -17.20
CA PHE A 220 18.00 8.17 -18.04
C PHE A 220 18.33 8.13 -19.54
N SER A 221 19.50 7.59 -19.91
CA SER A 221 19.93 7.44 -21.31
C SER A 221 19.25 6.26 -21.98
N ALA A 222 19.09 6.34 -23.31
CA ALA A 222 18.70 5.24 -24.20
C ALA A 222 17.40 4.51 -23.80
N ARG A 223 16.28 5.25 -23.64
CA ARG A 223 14.95 4.70 -23.39
C ARG A 223 14.13 4.69 -24.68
N PRO A 224 14.11 3.57 -25.43
CA PRO A 224 13.45 3.49 -26.74
C PRO A 224 11.92 3.42 -26.66
N VAL A 225 11.34 3.07 -25.54
CA VAL A 225 9.89 3.01 -25.34
C VAL A 225 9.42 4.35 -24.76
N ASP A 226 8.52 5.02 -25.47
CA ASP A 226 8.00 6.31 -25.01
C ASP A 226 7.05 6.14 -23.85
N LEU A 227 6.09 5.22 -23.97
CA LEU A 227 5.07 4.98 -22.93
C LEU A 227 4.89 3.48 -22.67
N ASN A 228 5.18 3.04 -21.45
CA ASN A 228 4.78 1.73 -20.98
C ASN A 228 3.30 1.74 -20.60
N ALA A 229 2.48 0.96 -21.31
CA ALA A 229 1.03 0.86 -21.14
C ALA A 229 0.55 -0.58 -20.94
N ARG A 230 1.36 -1.43 -20.27
CA ARG A 230 0.94 -2.81 -19.93
C ARG A 230 -0.13 -2.81 -18.86
N ILE A 231 -1.38 -2.89 -19.28
CA ILE A 231 -2.56 -2.79 -18.41
C ILE A 231 -3.35 -4.10 -18.50
N ALA A 232 -3.58 -4.72 -17.33
CA ALA A 232 -4.45 -5.88 -17.24
C ALA A 232 -5.92 -5.41 -17.10
N THR A 233 -6.84 -5.97 -17.89
CA THR A 233 -8.25 -5.54 -17.96
C THR A 233 -9.21 -6.46 -17.20
N ARG A 234 -8.80 -7.67 -16.86
CA ARG A 234 -9.70 -8.65 -16.23
C ARG A 234 -10.09 -8.26 -14.81
N GLY A 235 -11.36 -7.97 -14.58
CA GLY A 235 -11.89 -7.59 -13.27
C GLY A 235 -13.42 -7.46 -13.27
N THR A 236 -13.95 -6.64 -12.36
CA THR A 236 -15.36 -6.23 -12.34
C THR A 236 -15.69 -5.36 -13.56
N PRO A 237 -16.98 -5.19 -13.93
CA PRO A 237 -17.37 -4.43 -15.12
C PRO A 237 -16.76 -3.01 -15.17
N TRP A 238 -16.92 -2.20 -14.14
CA TRP A 238 -16.35 -0.87 -14.11
C TRP A 238 -14.81 -0.85 -14.23
N TYR A 239 -14.15 -1.80 -13.56
CA TYR A 239 -12.69 -1.94 -13.62
C TYR A 239 -12.24 -2.30 -15.04
N THR A 240 -12.92 -3.23 -15.68
CA THR A 240 -12.63 -3.65 -17.06
C THR A 240 -12.83 -2.49 -18.02
N ALA A 241 -13.99 -1.80 -17.98
CA ALA A 241 -14.30 -0.65 -18.82
C ALA A 241 -13.25 0.47 -18.66
N MET A 242 -12.92 0.84 -17.44
CA MET A 242 -11.89 1.85 -17.15
C MET A 242 -10.53 1.47 -17.73
N ARG A 243 -10.13 0.21 -17.58
CA ARG A 243 -8.84 -0.27 -18.05
C ARG A 243 -8.77 -0.41 -19.57
N GLU A 244 -9.84 -0.80 -20.21
CA GLU A 244 -9.97 -0.81 -21.67
C GLU A 244 -9.92 0.60 -22.23
N HIS A 245 -10.63 1.54 -21.61
CA HIS A 245 -10.55 2.96 -21.97
C HIS A 245 -9.13 3.51 -21.81
N ALA A 246 -8.43 3.16 -20.73
CA ALA A 246 -7.03 3.56 -20.51
C ALA A 246 -6.08 3.01 -21.58
N ILE A 247 -6.33 1.79 -22.08
CA ILE A 247 -5.57 1.20 -23.21
C ILE A 247 -5.90 1.94 -24.49
N GLN A 248 -7.17 2.19 -24.79
CA GLN A 248 -7.58 2.90 -25.99
C GLN A 248 -7.04 4.33 -26.03
N ALA A 249 -7.07 5.03 -24.89
CA ALA A 249 -6.47 6.37 -24.78
C ALA A 249 -4.96 6.34 -25.10
N ALA A 250 -4.23 5.33 -24.62
CA ALA A 250 -2.81 5.18 -24.93
C ALA A 250 -2.56 4.83 -26.43
N ARG A 251 -3.39 3.94 -27.02
CA ARG A 251 -3.29 3.57 -28.43
C ARG A 251 -3.60 4.71 -29.39
N GLY A 252 -4.42 5.64 -28.97
CA GLY A 252 -4.78 6.84 -29.73
C GLY A 252 -3.71 7.93 -29.77
N LEU A 253 -2.54 7.69 -29.16
CA LEU A 253 -1.43 8.66 -29.15
C LEU A 253 -0.59 8.56 -30.43
N ASP A 254 -0.69 9.53 -31.31
CA ASP A 254 0.07 9.57 -32.55
C ASP A 254 1.56 9.75 -32.30
N GLY A 255 2.39 8.96 -33.00
CA GLY A 255 3.86 9.06 -32.96
C GLY A 255 4.50 8.59 -31.66
N VAL A 256 3.74 7.96 -30.74
CA VAL A 256 4.23 7.46 -29.45
C VAL A 256 4.57 5.97 -29.54
N THR A 257 5.81 5.60 -29.23
CA THR A 257 6.25 4.20 -29.16
C THR A 257 5.73 3.55 -27.86
N LEU A 258 4.72 2.69 -27.98
CA LEU A 258 4.15 1.96 -26.86
C LEU A 258 4.91 0.69 -26.55
N SER A 259 4.88 0.25 -25.28
CA SER A 259 5.26 -1.11 -24.90
C SER A 259 4.33 -2.14 -25.55
N ALA A 260 4.82 -3.37 -25.74
CA ALA A 260 3.97 -4.46 -26.17
C ALA A 260 2.86 -4.75 -25.14
N GLU A 261 1.76 -5.33 -25.57
CA GLU A 261 0.63 -5.66 -24.72
C GLU A 261 0.78 -7.03 -24.03
N GLY A 262 -0.12 -7.30 -23.11
CA GLY A 262 -0.21 -8.58 -22.43
C GLY A 262 0.60 -8.64 -21.13
N ARG A 263 0.44 -9.76 -20.44
CA ARG A 263 1.10 -10.01 -19.16
C ARG A 263 2.45 -10.68 -19.38
N ILE A 264 3.46 -10.19 -18.70
CA ILE A 264 4.82 -10.75 -18.68
C ILE A 264 5.27 -11.01 -17.24
N PRO A 265 6.31 -11.82 -17.02
CA PRO A 265 6.94 -11.97 -15.71
C PRO A 265 7.42 -10.64 -15.15
N GLN A 266 7.42 -10.50 -13.82
CA GLN A 266 7.75 -9.24 -13.15
C GLN A 266 9.17 -8.74 -13.48
N ASN A 267 10.15 -9.63 -13.58
CA ASN A 267 11.51 -9.26 -13.95
C ASN A 267 11.60 -8.68 -15.35
N GLU A 268 10.84 -9.22 -16.32
CA GLU A 268 10.76 -8.70 -17.67
C GLU A 268 10.04 -7.35 -17.70
N PHE A 269 8.97 -7.21 -16.93
CA PHE A 269 8.26 -5.95 -16.78
C PHE A 269 9.16 -4.83 -16.22
N LEU A 270 9.95 -5.12 -15.19
CA LEU A 270 10.91 -4.16 -14.64
C LEU A 270 11.99 -3.79 -15.65
N ALA A 271 12.51 -4.78 -16.41
CA ALA A 271 13.47 -4.53 -17.48
C ALA A 271 12.87 -3.65 -18.59
N GLU A 272 11.59 -3.83 -18.92
CA GLU A 272 10.89 -2.99 -19.87
C GLU A 272 10.68 -1.56 -19.33
N LEU A 273 10.31 -1.41 -18.06
CA LEU A 273 10.20 -0.09 -17.42
C LEU A 273 11.52 0.67 -17.41
N HIS A 274 12.66 0.01 -17.18
CA HIS A 274 13.99 0.64 -17.30
C HIS A 274 14.28 1.20 -18.70
N ARG A 275 13.62 0.66 -19.72
CA ARG A 275 13.73 1.10 -21.12
C ARG A 275 12.62 2.07 -21.54
N SER A 276 11.70 2.41 -20.63
CA SER A 276 10.55 3.26 -20.91
C SER A 276 10.77 4.67 -20.35
N LYS A 277 10.41 5.71 -21.13
CA LYS A 277 10.45 7.12 -20.68
C LYS A 277 9.35 7.40 -19.68
N LEU A 278 8.13 6.95 -19.99
CA LEU A 278 6.92 7.16 -19.20
C LEU A 278 6.27 5.81 -18.83
N CYS A 279 5.56 5.78 -17.70
CA CYS A 279 4.78 4.64 -17.25
C CYS A 279 3.31 5.08 -17.05
N TRP A 280 2.41 4.61 -17.89
CA TRP A 280 0.97 4.82 -17.74
C TRP A 280 0.40 3.88 -16.66
N SER A 281 -0.09 4.43 -15.57
CA SER A 281 -0.60 3.69 -14.43
C SER A 281 -2.04 4.13 -14.08
N PRO A 282 -3.06 3.71 -14.85
CA PRO A 282 -4.45 3.91 -14.44
C PRO A 282 -4.73 3.21 -13.12
N PHE A 283 -5.79 3.61 -12.44
CA PHE A 283 -6.17 3.03 -11.16
C PHE A 283 -6.37 1.50 -11.22
N GLY A 284 -6.26 0.87 -10.06
CA GLY A 284 -6.65 -0.50 -9.80
C GLY A 284 -8.04 -0.55 -9.16
N TYR A 285 -8.25 -1.52 -8.28
CA TYR A 285 -9.36 -1.51 -7.32
C TYR A 285 -9.21 -0.42 -6.25
N GLY A 286 -8.07 0.21 -6.19
CA GLY A 286 -7.76 1.40 -5.42
C GLY A 286 -6.78 2.26 -6.18
N GLU A 287 -6.53 3.45 -5.67
CA GLU A 287 -5.72 4.46 -6.34
C GLU A 287 -4.23 4.10 -6.32
N LEU A 288 -3.73 3.52 -5.22
CA LEU A 288 -2.33 3.11 -5.12
C LEU A 288 -2.07 1.77 -5.82
N CYS A 289 -1.08 1.74 -6.68
CA CYS A 289 -0.66 0.54 -7.41
C CYS A 289 0.81 0.21 -7.12
N TRP A 290 1.18 -1.07 -7.17
CA TRP A 290 2.59 -1.51 -7.14
C TRP A 290 3.41 -0.88 -8.27
N ARG A 291 2.81 -0.78 -9.46
CA ARG A 291 3.39 -0.16 -10.66
C ARG A 291 3.88 1.27 -10.41
N ASP A 292 3.22 2.03 -9.53
CA ASP A 292 3.62 3.39 -9.22
C ASP A 292 5.03 3.42 -8.61
N ILE A 293 5.27 2.54 -7.62
CA ILE A 293 6.58 2.41 -6.98
C ILE A 293 7.60 1.78 -7.93
N GLU A 294 7.16 0.84 -8.79
CA GLU A 294 8.02 0.22 -9.81
C GLU A 294 8.46 1.25 -10.86
N ALA A 295 7.61 2.21 -11.23
CA ALA A 295 7.98 3.34 -12.07
C ALA A 295 9.04 4.23 -11.40
N PHE A 296 8.84 4.62 -10.15
CA PHE A 296 9.81 5.40 -9.38
C PHE A 296 11.16 4.67 -9.26
N MET A 297 11.13 3.37 -8.99
CA MET A 297 12.30 2.51 -8.85
C MET A 297 13.13 2.41 -10.15
N THR A 298 12.47 2.39 -11.29
CA THR A 298 13.11 2.22 -12.62
C THR A 298 13.44 3.54 -13.31
N GLY A 299 12.97 4.66 -12.76
CA GLY A 299 13.15 5.99 -13.34
C GLY A 299 12.27 6.26 -14.57
N ALA A 300 11.22 5.46 -14.81
CA ALA A 300 10.16 5.82 -15.72
C ALA A 300 9.26 6.88 -15.04
N VAL A 301 8.96 7.98 -15.74
CA VAL A 301 8.07 9.00 -15.16
C VAL A 301 6.66 8.46 -15.05
N LEU A 302 6.11 8.45 -13.87
CA LEU A 302 4.75 7.99 -13.63
C LEU A 302 3.74 8.98 -14.22
N VAL A 303 2.89 8.51 -15.13
CA VAL A 303 1.68 9.19 -15.61
C VAL A 303 0.50 8.47 -14.97
N LYS A 304 -0.36 9.20 -14.26
CA LYS A 304 -1.40 8.58 -13.43
C LYS A 304 -2.59 9.52 -13.26
N PRO A 305 -3.84 9.01 -13.13
CA PRO A 305 -4.96 9.86 -12.75
C PRO A 305 -4.70 10.61 -11.46
N ASP A 306 -5.18 11.86 -11.38
CA ASP A 306 -4.87 12.77 -10.29
C ASP A 306 -5.15 12.17 -8.91
N MET A 307 -4.16 12.29 -8.03
CA MET A 307 -4.14 11.74 -6.68
C MET A 307 -4.34 12.80 -5.59
N SER A 308 -4.61 14.06 -5.97
CA SER A 308 -4.65 15.20 -5.04
C SER A 308 -5.73 15.10 -3.96
N HIS A 309 -6.76 14.28 -4.17
CA HIS A 309 -7.83 14.01 -3.21
C HIS A 309 -7.38 13.14 -2.03
N LEU A 310 -6.20 12.53 -2.10
CA LEU A 310 -5.69 11.59 -1.10
C LEU A 310 -4.49 12.13 -0.34
N GLU A 311 -4.34 11.62 0.88
CA GLU A 311 -3.11 11.62 1.66
C GLU A 311 -2.53 10.22 1.67
N THR A 312 -1.20 10.10 1.54
CA THR A 312 -0.47 8.84 1.60
C THR A 312 0.77 8.95 2.49
N LEU A 313 1.30 7.82 2.94
CA LEU A 313 2.53 7.77 3.72
C LEU A 313 3.51 6.77 3.08
N PRO A 314 4.74 7.22 2.68
CA PRO A 314 5.11 8.63 2.52
C PRO A 314 4.27 9.34 1.44
N ASP A 315 4.28 10.68 1.43
CA ASP A 315 3.64 11.48 0.39
C ASP A 315 4.49 11.46 -0.89
N LEU A 316 4.16 10.51 -1.77
CA LEU A 316 4.87 10.27 -3.03
C LEU A 316 4.14 10.83 -4.25
N TYR A 317 2.91 11.32 -4.09
CA TYR A 317 2.09 11.77 -5.23
C TYR A 317 1.99 13.29 -5.25
N ARG A 318 3.11 13.96 -5.56
CA ARG A 318 3.19 15.42 -5.72
C ARG A 318 3.15 15.77 -7.20
N PRO A 319 2.02 16.37 -7.70
CA PRO A 319 1.84 16.72 -9.10
C PRO A 319 2.98 17.59 -9.65
N GLY A 320 3.54 17.21 -10.79
CA GLY A 320 4.65 17.94 -11.43
C GLY A 320 6.02 17.77 -10.75
N GLU A 321 6.07 17.19 -9.55
CA GLU A 321 7.31 16.95 -8.80
C GLU A 321 7.74 15.48 -8.85
N THR A 322 6.81 14.56 -8.63
CA THR A 322 7.10 13.11 -8.56
C THR A 322 6.29 12.28 -9.54
N TYR A 323 5.23 12.84 -10.09
CA TYR A 323 4.42 12.21 -11.13
C TYR A 323 3.71 13.26 -11.98
N LEU A 324 3.18 12.84 -13.13
CA LEU A 324 2.36 13.64 -14.03
C LEU A 324 0.89 13.25 -13.86
N PRO A 325 0.04 14.13 -13.34
CA PRO A 325 -1.39 13.87 -13.20
C PRO A 325 -2.10 13.96 -14.55
N VAL A 326 -3.10 13.10 -14.74
CA VAL A 326 -4.10 13.21 -15.81
C VAL A 326 -5.49 13.21 -15.21
N ARG A 327 -6.47 13.69 -15.97
CA ARG A 327 -7.88 13.62 -15.56
C ARG A 327 -8.32 12.17 -15.40
N TRP A 328 -9.29 11.93 -14.56
CA TRP A 328 -9.82 10.57 -14.31
C TRP A 328 -10.50 9.95 -15.53
N ASP A 329 -10.99 10.78 -16.45
CA ASP A 329 -11.58 10.38 -17.74
C ASP A 329 -10.52 10.23 -18.86
N PHE A 330 -9.24 10.46 -18.54
CA PHE A 330 -8.09 10.35 -19.45
C PHE A 330 -8.13 11.33 -20.65
N SER A 331 -9.02 12.31 -20.65
CA SER A 331 -9.24 13.23 -21.77
C SER A 331 -8.02 14.09 -22.11
N ASP A 332 -7.09 14.28 -21.19
CA ASP A 332 -5.86 15.05 -21.33
C ASP A 332 -4.58 14.20 -21.43
N LEU A 333 -4.71 12.86 -21.55
CA LEU A 333 -3.55 11.96 -21.59
C LEU A 333 -2.60 12.32 -22.73
N GLY A 334 -3.14 12.69 -23.90
CA GLY A 334 -2.36 13.08 -25.08
C GLY A 334 -1.49 14.31 -24.83
N ASP A 335 -2.06 15.35 -24.25
CA ASP A 335 -1.35 16.60 -23.94
C ASP A 335 -0.26 16.38 -22.90
N VAL A 336 -0.56 15.62 -21.84
CA VAL A 336 0.40 15.31 -20.77
C VAL A 336 1.57 14.46 -21.29
N VAL A 337 1.28 13.40 -22.07
CA VAL A 337 2.31 12.54 -22.66
C VAL A 337 3.13 13.31 -23.68
N GLY A 338 2.51 14.05 -24.58
CA GLY A 338 3.18 14.86 -25.61
C GLY A 338 4.13 15.88 -25.01
N SER A 339 3.67 16.64 -24.03
CA SER A 339 4.48 17.63 -23.30
C SER A 339 5.65 16.96 -22.58
N ALA A 340 5.41 15.84 -21.91
CA ALA A 340 6.45 15.11 -21.20
C ALA A 340 7.49 14.51 -22.18
N LEU A 341 7.10 14.03 -23.34
CA LEU A 341 8.04 13.48 -24.34
C LEU A 341 8.89 14.57 -24.98
N ALA A 342 8.36 15.77 -25.15
CA ALA A 342 9.08 16.91 -25.69
C ALA A 342 10.14 17.48 -24.73
N ASP A 343 9.96 17.31 -23.41
CA ASP A 343 10.86 17.89 -22.39
C ASP A 343 11.63 16.80 -21.61
N ALA A 344 12.88 16.56 -22.03
CA ALA A 344 13.76 15.56 -21.41
C ALA A 344 14.21 15.98 -19.99
N ASP A 345 14.35 17.29 -19.74
CA ASP A 345 14.80 17.79 -18.44
C ASP A 345 13.68 17.69 -17.41
N LEU A 346 12.44 17.97 -17.81
CA LEU A 346 11.25 17.72 -16.97
C LEU A 346 11.17 16.24 -16.57
N ARG A 347 11.31 15.32 -17.54
CA ARG A 347 11.29 13.87 -17.22
C ARG A 347 12.37 13.48 -16.24
N ARG A 348 13.60 13.97 -16.44
CA ARG A 348 14.73 13.69 -15.55
C ARG A 348 14.47 14.25 -14.16
N HIS A 349 13.96 15.47 -14.08
CA HIS A 349 13.61 16.12 -12.81
C HIS A 349 12.58 15.32 -12.02
N ILE A 350 11.45 14.98 -12.62
CA ILE A 350 10.37 14.24 -11.97
C ILE A 350 10.83 12.84 -11.53
N ALA A 351 11.50 12.09 -12.42
CA ALA A 351 11.98 10.74 -12.11
C ALA A 351 13.03 10.76 -10.99
N THR A 352 13.92 11.75 -10.97
CA THR A 352 14.90 11.91 -9.90
C THR A 352 14.22 12.22 -8.58
N ASN A 353 13.29 13.16 -8.55
CA ASN A 353 12.56 13.53 -7.33
C ASN A 353 11.76 12.36 -6.76
N ALA A 354 11.09 11.59 -7.63
CA ALA A 354 10.34 10.42 -7.22
C ALA A 354 11.24 9.33 -6.60
N PHE A 355 12.37 9.05 -7.25
CA PHE A 355 13.35 8.09 -6.73
C PHE A 355 13.94 8.53 -5.39
N GLU A 356 14.36 9.81 -5.29
CA GLU A 356 14.95 10.34 -4.06
C GLU A 356 13.95 10.45 -2.91
N ALA A 357 12.69 10.76 -3.19
CA ALA A 357 11.65 10.76 -2.16
C ALA A 357 11.50 9.36 -1.53
N CYS A 358 11.52 8.31 -2.35
CA CYS A 358 11.48 6.91 -1.89
C CYS A 358 12.75 6.54 -1.11
N ARG A 359 13.93 6.84 -1.68
CA ARG A 359 15.24 6.57 -1.06
C ARG A 359 15.36 7.24 0.30
N ASN A 360 15.07 8.54 0.37
CA ASN A 360 15.17 9.33 1.59
C ASN A 360 14.27 8.79 2.70
N TYR A 361 13.05 8.35 2.37
CA TYR A 361 12.16 7.74 3.35
C TYR A 361 12.75 6.45 3.95
N ILE A 362 13.38 5.63 3.11
CA ILE A 362 14.01 4.37 3.53
C ILE A 362 15.27 4.65 4.35
N GLU A 363 16.20 5.47 3.84
CA GLU A 363 17.51 5.71 4.45
C GLU A 363 17.43 6.50 5.77
N SER A 364 16.51 7.45 5.87
CA SER A 364 16.26 8.19 7.12
C SER A 364 15.59 7.36 8.20
N GLN A 365 15.16 6.13 7.88
CA GLN A 365 14.33 5.29 8.75
C GLN A 365 13.05 6.01 9.22
N ALA A 366 12.45 6.82 8.36
CA ALA A 366 11.24 7.58 8.66
C ALA A 366 10.09 6.70 9.16
N PHE A 367 10.02 5.44 8.70
CA PHE A 367 9.10 4.43 9.22
C PHE A 367 9.12 4.33 10.76
N VAL A 368 10.29 4.37 11.37
CA VAL A 368 10.43 4.25 12.85
C VAL A 368 9.82 5.46 13.54
N SER A 369 10.08 6.66 13.04
CA SER A 369 9.52 7.91 13.58
C SER A 369 8.01 8.01 13.37
N ASP A 370 7.53 7.60 12.19
CA ASP A 370 6.09 7.58 11.88
C ASP A 370 5.36 6.56 12.75
N THR A 371 5.93 5.36 12.93
CA THR A 371 5.40 4.34 13.83
C THR A 371 5.34 4.85 15.27
N ALA A 372 6.38 5.52 15.75
CA ALA A 372 6.41 6.06 17.10
C ALA A 372 5.33 7.13 17.31
N ARG A 373 5.16 8.03 16.33
CA ARG A 373 4.16 9.10 16.40
C ARG A 373 2.73 8.57 16.34
N THR A 374 2.47 7.52 15.56
CA THR A 374 1.11 7.09 15.24
C THR A 374 0.66 5.90 16.10
N ILE A 375 1.55 4.95 16.34
CA ILE A 375 1.20 3.66 16.92
C ILE A 375 1.67 3.52 18.36
N LEU A 376 2.92 3.91 18.65
CA LEU A 376 3.53 3.75 19.98
C LEU A 376 3.13 4.83 20.96
#